data_bc6d9fbaf4c7d199f4fe67a98d61d9c8
#
_entry.id   bc6d9fbaf4c7d199f4fe67a98d61d9c8
#
_cell.length_a   1.000
_cell.length_b   1.000
_cell.length_c   1.000
_cell.angle_alpha   90.00
_cell.angle_beta   90.00
_cell.angle_gamma   90.00
#
_symmetry.space_group_name_H-M   'P 1'
#
loop_
_entity.id
_entity.type
_entity.pdbx_description
1 polymer ?
#
loop_
_entity_poly.entity_id
_entity_poly.type
_entity_poly.pdbx_seq_one_letter_code
_entity_poly.pdbx_strand_id
1 'polypeptide(L)'
;MKVGLIGLGRMGEGMSRRMMTQGIEVWGYRRNYEKAQELYENEGIDGVTIDIATLCATVKQSGPGIFMMVVPAETVEDTLNELLRFCGEGDIIIDHGNSNFKDSRRRAERLAKLGIQYIDCGTSGGVYGLDRGYCLMVGG
;
A
#
# COMPACT_ATOMS: atom_id res chain seq x y z
N MET A 1 6.87 -13.31 2.34
CA MET A 1 6.48 -11.97 2.81
C MET A 1 5.11 -11.63 2.22
N LYS A 2 4.23 -11.12 3.02
CA LYS A 2 2.86 -10.71 2.63
C LYS A 2 2.74 -9.20 2.82
N VAL A 3 2.18 -8.50 1.84
CA VAL A 3 1.95 -7.05 1.90
C VAL A 3 0.50 -6.71 1.59
N GLY A 4 0.00 -5.65 2.21
CA GLY A 4 -1.29 -5.06 1.91
C GLY A 4 -1.13 -3.88 0.96
N LEU A 5 -1.90 -3.87 -0.12
CA LEU A 5 -1.87 -2.82 -1.13
C LEU A 5 -3.21 -2.08 -1.18
N ILE A 6 -3.18 -0.80 -0.89
CA ILE A 6 -4.36 0.07 -0.93
C ILE A 6 -4.24 0.98 -2.14
N GLY A 7 -5.25 0.90 -3.01
CA GLY A 7 -5.21 1.61 -4.28
C GLY A 7 -4.74 0.71 -5.43
N LEU A 8 -5.67 0.00 -6.03
CA LEU A 8 -5.44 -0.92 -7.15
C LEU A 8 -5.79 -0.24 -8.49
N GLY A 9 -5.29 0.98 -8.66
CA GLY A 9 -5.30 1.66 -9.95
C GLY A 9 -4.19 1.12 -10.85
N ARG A 10 -3.94 1.79 -11.96
CA ARG A 10 -2.93 1.35 -12.95
C ARG A 10 -1.54 1.13 -12.35
N MET A 11 -1.08 2.04 -11.50
CA MET A 11 0.22 1.89 -10.84
C MET A 11 0.20 0.78 -9.79
N GLY A 12 -0.83 0.73 -8.95
CA GLY A 12 -0.98 -0.32 -7.92
C GLY A 12 -1.04 -1.72 -8.53
N GLU A 13 -1.78 -1.89 -9.63
CA GLU A 13 -1.82 -3.14 -10.37
C GLU A 13 -0.43 -3.54 -10.90
N GLY A 14 0.28 -2.61 -11.55
CA GLY A 14 1.63 -2.88 -12.06
C GLY A 14 2.61 -3.26 -10.95
N MET A 15 2.55 -2.57 -9.81
CA MET A 15 3.37 -2.88 -8.64
C MET A 15 3.03 -4.25 -8.05
N SER A 16 1.74 -4.60 -7.95
CA SER A 16 1.28 -5.91 -7.50
C SER A 16 1.87 -7.03 -8.37
N ARG A 17 1.65 -6.96 -9.67
CA ARG A 17 2.16 -7.96 -10.63
C ARG A 17 3.68 -8.13 -10.51
N ARG A 18 4.40 -7.02 -10.39
CA ARG A 18 5.86 -7.07 -10.27
C ARG A 18 6.33 -7.67 -8.95
N MET A 19 5.69 -7.35 -7.84
CA MET A 19 5.99 -7.95 -6.54
C MET A 19 5.74 -9.46 -6.53
N MET A 20 4.64 -9.91 -7.13
CA MET A 20 4.33 -11.34 -7.24
C MET A 20 5.41 -12.11 -8.01
N THR A 21 6.01 -11.53 -9.06
CA THR A 21 7.12 -12.18 -9.79
C THR A 21 8.37 -12.38 -8.92
N GLN A 22 8.46 -11.67 -7.80
CA GLN A 22 9.55 -11.78 -6.82
C GLN A 22 9.17 -12.63 -5.60
N GLY A 23 8.03 -13.32 -5.66
CA GLY A 23 7.56 -14.18 -4.58
C GLY A 23 6.98 -13.44 -3.38
N ILE A 24 6.62 -12.17 -3.53
CA ILE A 24 5.91 -11.40 -2.52
C ILE A 24 4.42 -11.64 -2.69
N GLU A 25 3.75 -12.10 -1.64
CA GLU A 25 2.30 -12.31 -1.62
C GLU A 25 1.61 -10.95 -1.42
N VAL A 26 0.73 -10.57 -2.34
CA VAL A 26 0.07 -9.25 -2.36
C VAL A 26 -1.43 -9.42 -2.15
N TRP A 27 -1.95 -8.78 -1.10
CA TRP A 27 -3.37 -8.65 -0.83
C TRP A 27 -3.78 -7.19 -0.97
N GLY A 28 -4.91 -6.95 -1.63
CA GLY A 28 -5.28 -5.60 -1.99
C GLY A 28 -6.69 -5.20 -1.59
N TYR A 29 -6.87 -3.90 -1.47
CA TYR A 29 -8.15 -3.24 -1.28
C TYR A 29 -8.31 -2.09 -2.28
N ARG A 30 -9.51 -1.99 -2.82
CA ARG A 30 -9.97 -0.89 -3.66
C ARG A 30 -11.45 -0.64 -3.36
N ARG A 31 -11.88 0.63 -3.35
CA ARG A 31 -13.31 0.99 -3.13
C ARG A 31 -14.24 0.30 -4.11
N ASN A 32 -13.87 0.22 -5.38
CA ASN A 32 -14.62 -0.54 -6.37
C ASN A 32 -14.18 -2.02 -6.30
N TYR A 33 -14.93 -2.82 -5.57
CA TYR A 33 -14.64 -4.24 -5.37
C TYR A 33 -14.69 -5.05 -6.66
N GLU A 34 -15.62 -4.74 -7.58
CA GLU A 34 -15.72 -5.46 -8.87
C GLU A 34 -14.42 -5.35 -9.66
N LYS A 35 -13.83 -4.14 -9.72
CA LYS A 35 -12.54 -3.94 -10.39
C LYS A 35 -11.37 -4.59 -9.65
N ALA A 36 -11.44 -4.71 -8.33
CA ALA A 36 -10.45 -5.47 -7.57
C ALA A 36 -10.58 -6.97 -7.85
N GLN A 37 -11.79 -7.46 -7.97
CA GLN A 37 -12.08 -8.85 -8.31
C GLN A 37 -11.60 -9.20 -9.74
N GLU A 38 -11.81 -8.31 -10.71
CA GLU A 38 -11.27 -8.49 -12.07
C GLU A 38 -9.74 -8.64 -12.06
N LEU A 39 -9.04 -7.85 -11.23
CA LEU A 39 -7.59 -7.95 -11.11
C LEU A 39 -7.16 -9.31 -10.53
N TYR A 40 -7.89 -9.81 -9.54
CA TYR A 40 -7.66 -11.13 -8.97
C TYR A 40 -7.90 -12.24 -9.99
N GLU A 41 -8.97 -12.19 -10.75
CA GLU A 41 -9.31 -13.16 -11.80
C GLU A 41 -8.28 -13.18 -12.94
N ASN A 42 -7.65 -12.04 -13.21
CA ASN A 42 -6.56 -11.90 -14.18
C ASN A 42 -5.17 -12.17 -13.60
N GLU A 43 -5.09 -12.82 -12.43
CA GLU A 43 -3.83 -13.19 -11.77
C GLU A 43 -2.89 -12.01 -11.54
N GLY A 44 -3.46 -10.81 -11.31
CA GLY A 44 -2.69 -9.58 -11.08
C GLY A 44 -2.43 -9.28 -9.60
N ILE A 45 -3.05 -10.06 -8.71
CA ILE A 45 -2.93 -9.96 -7.26
C ILE A 45 -3.27 -11.32 -6.64
N ASP A 46 -2.70 -11.65 -5.48
CA ASP A 46 -2.96 -12.92 -4.79
C ASP A 46 -4.32 -12.98 -4.12
N GLY A 47 -4.85 -11.85 -3.71
CA GLY A 47 -6.19 -11.77 -3.16
C GLY A 47 -6.68 -10.33 -3.01
N VAL A 48 -8.00 -10.18 -2.91
CA VAL A 48 -8.67 -8.90 -2.69
C VAL A 48 -9.58 -8.97 -1.50
N THR A 49 -9.77 -7.84 -0.82
CA THR A 49 -10.65 -7.73 0.33
C THR A 49 -11.72 -6.66 0.11
N ILE A 50 -12.84 -6.82 0.81
CA ILE A 50 -13.99 -5.91 0.70
C ILE A 50 -13.79 -4.59 1.46
N ASP A 51 -12.90 -4.60 2.46
CA ASP A 51 -12.61 -3.46 3.31
C ASP A 51 -11.19 -3.49 3.87
N ILE A 52 -10.77 -2.38 4.45
CA ILE A 52 -9.45 -2.22 5.06
C ILE A 52 -9.29 -3.07 6.32
N ALA A 53 -10.36 -3.28 7.10
CA ALA A 53 -10.30 -4.13 8.29
C ALA A 53 -9.91 -5.56 7.94
N THR A 54 -10.55 -6.13 6.93
CA THR A 54 -10.24 -7.48 6.43
C THR A 54 -8.83 -7.55 5.83
N LEU A 55 -8.40 -6.51 5.11
CA LEU A 55 -7.04 -6.41 4.59
C LEU A 55 -6.01 -6.47 5.72
N CYS A 56 -6.18 -5.65 6.75
CA CYS A 56 -5.28 -5.61 7.90
C CYS A 56 -5.23 -6.97 8.63
N ALA A 57 -6.38 -7.58 8.88
CA ALA A 57 -6.46 -8.89 9.51
C ALA A 57 -5.72 -9.97 8.69
N THR A 58 -5.88 -9.94 7.37
CA THR A 58 -5.22 -10.90 6.46
C THR A 58 -3.70 -10.72 6.44
N VAL A 59 -3.24 -9.48 6.30
CA VAL A 59 -1.80 -9.17 6.21
C VAL A 59 -1.09 -9.45 7.54
N LYS A 60 -1.75 -9.22 8.67
CA LYS A 60 -1.18 -9.35 10.02
C LYS A 60 -1.27 -10.76 10.63
N GLN A 61 -1.71 -11.75 9.88
CA GLN A 61 -1.82 -13.14 10.38
C GLN A 61 -0.51 -13.71 10.95
N SER A 62 0.63 -13.26 10.46
CA SER A 62 1.95 -13.77 10.83
C SER A 62 2.84 -12.75 11.56
N GLY A 63 2.27 -11.66 12.06
CA GLY A 63 3.00 -10.60 12.75
C GLY A 63 2.68 -9.20 12.24
N PRO A 64 3.55 -8.22 12.51
CA PRO A 64 3.37 -6.86 12.05
C PRO A 64 3.14 -6.76 10.54
N GLY A 65 2.22 -5.90 10.13
CA GLY A 65 1.83 -5.73 8.74
C GLY A 65 2.70 -4.72 8.00
N ILE A 66 2.81 -4.92 6.69
CA ILE A 66 3.39 -3.94 5.76
C ILE A 66 2.27 -3.51 4.82
N PHE A 67 1.99 -2.21 4.80
CA PHE A 67 0.90 -1.63 4.00
C PHE A 67 1.43 -0.56 3.06
N MET A 68 1.07 -0.68 1.79
CA MET A 68 1.46 0.26 0.74
C MET A 68 0.23 1.05 0.31
N MET A 69 0.28 2.37 0.43
CA MET A 69 -0.77 3.26 -0.05
C MET A 69 -0.38 3.81 -1.43
N VAL A 70 -1.01 3.31 -2.47
CA VAL A 70 -0.83 3.75 -3.86
C VAL A 70 -2.08 4.52 -4.29
N VAL A 71 -2.30 5.64 -3.63
CA VAL A 71 -3.48 6.49 -3.78
C VAL A 71 -3.05 7.92 -4.12
N PRO A 72 -3.92 8.74 -4.73
CA PRO A 72 -3.62 10.15 -4.97
C PRO A 72 -3.24 10.89 -3.69
N ALA A 73 -2.31 11.85 -3.79
CA ALA A 73 -1.79 12.60 -2.64
C ALA A 73 -2.90 13.24 -1.77
N GLU A 74 -3.96 13.75 -2.39
CA GLU A 74 -5.11 14.34 -1.71
C GLU A 74 -5.96 13.36 -0.90
N THR A 75 -5.83 12.05 -1.16
CA THR A 75 -6.57 10.99 -0.43
C THR A 75 -5.71 10.25 0.60
N VAL A 76 -4.43 10.53 0.67
CA VAL A 76 -3.49 9.85 1.59
C VAL A 76 -3.92 10.01 3.05
N GLU A 77 -4.29 11.22 3.47
CA GLU A 77 -4.65 11.47 4.87
C GLU A 77 -5.89 10.67 5.30
N ASP A 78 -6.94 10.66 4.48
CA ASP A 78 -8.16 9.91 4.77
C ASP A 78 -7.90 8.40 4.77
N THR A 79 -7.14 7.90 3.81
CA THR A 79 -6.73 6.50 3.73
C THR A 79 -5.90 6.09 4.95
N LEU A 80 -4.96 6.93 5.35
CA LEU A 80 -4.13 6.71 6.52
C LEU A 80 -4.96 6.66 7.81
N ASN A 81 -5.89 7.59 7.98
CA ASN A 81 -6.77 7.62 9.17
C ASN A 81 -7.64 6.36 9.26
N GLU A 82 -8.13 5.86 8.14
CA GLU A 82 -8.88 4.61 8.11
C GLU A 82 -7.99 3.40 8.47
N LEU A 83 -6.80 3.33 7.88
CA LEU A 83 -5.82 2.27 8.12
C LEU A 83 -5.36 2.22 9.58
N LEU A 84 -5.16 3.38 10.22
CA LEU A 84 -4.70 3.50 11.60
C LEU A 84 -5.71 2.93 12.63
N ARG A 85 -6.95 2.73 12.26
CA ARG A 85 -7.93 2.04 13.12
C ARG A 85 -7.57 0.57 13.38
N PHE A 86 -6.74 -0.02 12.52
CA PHE A 86 -6.39 -1.44 12.52
C PHE A 86 -4.88 -1.69 12.62
N CYS A 87 -4.07 -0.64 12.56
CA CYS A 87 -2.62 -0.72 12.68
C CYS A 87 -2.14 -0.39 14.11
N GLY A 88 -0.98 -0.89 14.46
CA GLY A 88 -0.37 -0.67 15.78
C GLY A 88 1.14 -0.85 15.75
N GLU A 89 1.70 -1.01 16.93
CA GLU A 89 3.16 -1.13 17.14
C GLU A 89 3.78 -2.20 16.23
N GLY A 90 4.84 -1.84 15.56
CA GLY A 90 5.60 -2.70 14.67
C GLY A 90 5.11 -2.72 13.22
N ASP A 91 3.90 -2.20 12.94
CA ASP A 91 3.41 -2.10 11.57
C ASP A 91 4.21 -1.04 10.75
N ILE A 92 4.29 -1.26 9.46
CA ILE A 92 4.98 -0.38 8.51
C ILE A 92 3.97 0.13 7.49
N ILE A 93 3.91 1.43 7.31
CA ILE A 93 3.07 2.08 6.29
C ILE A 93 3.96 2.81 5.30
N ILE A 94 3.80 2.51 4.02
CA ILE A 94 4.57 3.09 2.92
C ILE A 94 3.63 3.96 2.08
N ASP A 95 3.93 5.25 2.00
CA ASP A 95 3.17 6.22 1.22
C ASP A 95 3.78 6.39 -0.17
N HIS A 96 3.08 5.89 -1.19
CA HIS A 96 3.43 6.06 -2.60
C HIS A 96 2.63 7.19 -3.28
N GLY A 97 1.95 8.03 -2.52
CA GLY A 97 1.07 9.08 -3.04
C GLY A 97 1.79 10.32 -3.56
N ASN A 98 3.12 10.36 -3.54
CA ASN A 98 3.92 11.54 -3.87
C ASN A 98 3.48 12.76 -3.05
N SER A 99 3.34 12.55 -1.75
CA SER A 99 2.91 13.57 -0.79
C SER A 99 3.92 14.71 -0.66
N ASN A 100 3.45 15.89 -0.22
CA ASN A 100 4.33 16.98 0.15
C ASN A 100 5.19 16.55 1.35
N PHE A 101 6.50 16.85 1.32
CA PHE A 101 7.44 16.42 2.36
C PHE A 101 7.09 16.91 3.77
N LYS A 102 6.43 18.06 3.90
CA LYS A 102 5.98 18.59 5.19
C LYS A 102 4.87 17.73 5.79
N ASP A 103 3.96 17.24 4.94
CA ASP A 103 2.92 16.31 5.35
C ASP A 103 3.51 14.95 5.71
N SER A 104 4.46 14.46 4.93
CA SER A 104 5.17 13.21 5.20
C SER A 104 5.88 13.25 6.56
N ARG A 105 6.57 14.33 6.88
CA ARG A 105 7.22 14.51 8.19
C ARG A 105 6.21 14.52 9.33
N ARG A 106 5.13 15.30 9.21
CA ARG A 106 4.07 15.38 10.22
C ARG A 106 3.44 14.00 10.47
N ARG A 107 3.18 13.23 9.40
CA ARG A 107 2.63 11.87 9.49
C ARG A 107 3.62 10.93 10.19
N ALA A 108 4.89 10.96 9.79
CA ALA A 108 5.93 10.16 10.42
C ALA A 108 6.04 10.42 11.94
N GLU A 109 6.05 11.68 12.36
CA GLU A 109 6.08 12.06 13.78
C GLU A 109 4.84 11.57 14.54
N ARG A 110 3.66 11.65 13.92
CA ARG A 110 2.39 11.15 14.50
C ARG A 110 2.43 9.63 14.67
N LEU A 111 2.85 8.90 13.65
CA LEU A 111 2.85 7.44 13.65
C LEU A 111 3.94 6.86 14.57
N ALA A 112 5.08 7.51 14.67
CA ALA A 112 6.14 7.11 15.59
C ALA A 112 5.67 7.02 17.05
N LYS A 113 4.75 7.90 17.46
CA LYS A 113 4.13 7.88 18.81
C LYS A 113 3.25 6.63 19.05
N LEU A 114 2.82 5.99 17.98
CA LEU A 114 2.03 4.75 17.99
C LEU A 114 2.89 3.49 17.75
N GLY A 115 4.21 3.65 17.64
CA GLY A 115 5.13 2.56 17.32
C GLY A 115 5.03 2.08 15.88
N ILE A 116 4.41 2.87 14.98
CA ILE A 116 4.24 2.55 13.57
C ILE A 116 5.33 3.27 12.76
N GLN A 117 5.98 2.55 11.87
CA GLN A 117 6.95 3.14 10.94
C GLN A 117 6.23 3.70 9.72
N TYR A 118 6.55 4.94 9.36
CA TYR A 118 6.04 5.59 8.16
C TYR A 118 7.17 5.87 7.20
N ILE A 119 7.03 5.41 5.96
CA ILE A 119 8.01 5.57 4.90
C ILE A 119 7.38 6.37 3.77
N ASP A 120 7.98 7.49 3.43
CA ASP A 120 7.65 8.25 2.22
C ASP A 120 8.41 7.65 1.04
N CYS A 121 7.70 7.21 0.03
CA CYS A 121 8.27 6.54 -1.12
C CYS A 121 7.78 7.19 -2.42
N GLY A 122 8.48 8.22 -2.86
CA GLY A 122 8.23 8.83 -4.16
C GLY A 122 8.39 7.77 -5.25
N THR A 123 7.39 7.65 -6.12
CA THR A 123 7.33 6.58 -7.11
C THR A 123 7.09 7.16 -8.50
N SER A 124 7.92 6.75 -9.45
CA SER A 124 7.73 7.02 -10.86
C SER A 124 7.93 5.77 -11.70
N GLY A 125 7.42 5.78 -12.92
CA GLY A 125 7.47 4.64 -13.85
C GLY A 125 6.19 4.51 -14.67
N GLY A 126 5.10 5.04 -14.16
CA GLY A 126 3.79 5.08 -14.86
C GLY A 126 3.40 3.74 -15.48
N VAL A 127 2.96 3.78 -16.73
CA VAL A 127 2.53 2.59 -17.49
C VAL A 127 3.68 1.65 -17.85
N TYR A 128 4.91 2.12 -17.82
CA TYR A 128 6.10 1.33 -18.16
C TYR A 128 6.73 0.64 -16.94
N GLY A 129 6.26 0.96 -15.74
CA GLY A 129 6.84 0.43 -14.50
C GLY A 129 6.73 -1.09 -14.38
N LEU A 130 5.66 -1.69 -14.90
CA LEU A 130 5.52 -3.14 -14.91
C LEU A 130 6.65 -3.82 -15.67
N ASP A 131 7.00 -3.36 -16.86
CA ASP A 131 8.02 -3.98 -17.72
C ASP A 131 9.44 -3.55 -17.35
N ARG A 132 9.64 -2.26 -17.07
CA ARG A 132 10.97 -1.64 -16.88
C ARG A 132 11.36 -1.46 -15.41
N GLY A 133 10.42 -1.61 -14.50
CA GLY A 133 10.59 -1.31 -13.08
C GLY A 133 10.18 0.11 -12.70
N TYR A 134 10.01 0.31 -11.41
CA TYR A 134 9.68 1.62 -10.84
C TYR A 134 10.93 2.27 -10.28
N CYS A 135 11.04 3.57 -10.46
CA CYS A 135 12.03 4.37 -9.74
C CYS A 135 11.42 4.76 -8.38
N LEU A 136 12.11 4.40 -7.31
CA LEU A 136 11.66 4.66 -5.94
C LEU A 136 12.64 5.62 -5.25
N MET A 137 12.09 6.69 -4.65
CA MET A 137 12.83 7.62 -3.80
C MET A 137 12.31 7.46 -2.38
N VAL A 138 13.08 6.79 -1.54
CA VAL A 138 12.66 6.37 -0.20
C VAL A 138 13.22 7.29 0.86
N GLY A 139 12.36 7.78 1.74
CA GLY A 139 12.69 8.55 2.93
C GLY A 139 11.86 8.09 4.13
N GLY A 140 12.46 8.20 5.30
CA GLY A 140 11.76 7.78 6.52
C GLY A 140 12.62 7.87 7.76
#